data_e356c000d11093d97177806c28c27d40
#
_entry.id   e356c000d11093d97177806c28c27d40
#
_cell.length_a   1.000
_cell.length_b   1.000
_cell.length_c   1.000
_cell.angle_alpha   90.00
_cell.angle_beta   90.00
_cell.angle_gamma   90.00
#
_symmetry.space_group_name_H-M   'P 1'
#
loop_
_entity.id
_entity.type
_entity.pdbx_description
1 polymer ?
#
loop_
_entity_poly.entity_id
_entity_poly.type
_entity_poly.pdbx_seq_one_letter_code
_entity_poly.pdbx_strand_id
1 'polypeptide(L)'
;MFQLQIVTYPTRTFRCDTTYHCAKRVNPIPRNNAPRARVYGGILHSIHADPAQVRYLLVQGRYSEKWSFPKGHSYEGEDPLTCARREIAEETGKDMIQDPVGYIRIGYGNYYVFPCHTMFVPAPRDTGEIMAAEWVTLSEMGHLSLNVDVSRFQKKRSKQLVMDVVFACQGYG
;
A
#
# COMPACT_ATOMS: atom_id res chain seq x y z
N MET A 1 21.63 25.84 17.36
CA MET A 1 21.80 24.53 18.01
C MET A 1 20.40 23.95 18.16
N PHE A 2 19.95 23.19 17.17
CA PHE A 2 18.59 22.60 17.16
C PHE A 2 18.69 21.20 17.76
N GLN A 3 18.00 20.98 18.87
CA GLN A 3 17.91 19.69 19.55
C GLN A 3 16.82 18.87 18.86
N LEU A 4 17.19 17.77 18.20
CA LEU A 4 16.28 16.76 17.71
C LEU A 4 15.69 16.00 18.91
N GLN A 5 14.40 16.23 19.19
CA GLN A 5 13.66 15.35 20.09
C GLN A 5 13.25 14.09 19.32
N ILE A 6 13.90 12.98 19.63
CA ILE A 6 13.50 11.65 19.18
C ILE A 6 12.31 11.25 20.07
N VAL A 7 11.10 11.25 19.49
CA VAL A 7 9.92 10.69 20.14
C VAL A 7 9.97 9.18 19.93
N THR A 8 10.40 8.44 20.94
CA THR A 8 10.32 6.98 20.97
C THR A 8 8.92 6.58 21.42
N TYR A 9 8.16 5.94 20.52
CA TYR A 9 6.91 5.28 20.88
C TYR A 9 7.19 3.89 21.46
N PRO A 10 6.53 3.48 22.56
CA PRO A 10 6.74 2.18 23.14
C PRO A 10 6.22 1.09 22.19
N THR A 11 7.06 0.09 21.93
CA THR A 11 6.69 -1.14 21.21
C THR A 11 5.68 -1.92 22.04
N ARG A 12 4.38 -1.69 21.84
CA ARG A 12 3.34 -2.60 22.29
C ARG A 12 3.13 -3.65 21.21
N THR A 13 3.37 -4.89 21.53
CA THR A 13 2.87 -6.06 20.81
C THR A 13 1.34 -6.01 20.83
N PHE A 14 0.74 -5.55 19.74
CA PHE A 14 -0.71 -5.54 19.61
C PHE A 14 -1.19 -6.95 19.26
N ARG A 15 -1.72 -7.67 20.25
CA ARG A 15 -2.74 -8.69 19.98
C ARG A 15 -4.02 -7.92 19.68
N CYS A 16 -4.47 -8.00 18.43
CA CYS A 16 -5.76 -7.48 18.02
C CYS A 16 -6.85 -8.47 18.48
N ASP A 17 -7.25 -8.36 19.75
CA ASP A 17 -8.36 -9.15 20.35
C ASP A 17 -9.66 -8.32 20.37
N THR A 18 -9.95 -7.60 19.30
CA THR A 18 -11.24 -6.93 19.22
C THR A 18 -11.89 -7.19 17.87
N THR A 19 -12.97 -7.95 17.92
CA THR A 19 -13.99 -8.11 16.89
C THR A 19 -14.64 -6.76 16.58
N TYR A 20 -13.93 -5.88 15.90
CA TYR A 20 -14.52 -4.61 15.45
C TYR A 20 -15.27 -4.79 14.14
N HIS A 21 -16.48 -4.26 14.09
CA HIS A 21 -17.38 -4.22 12.94
C HIS A 21 -16.79 -3.56 11.67
N CYS A 22 -15.59 -2.95 11.75
CA CYS A 22 -14.86 -2.39 10.62
C CYS A 22 -14.34 -3.47 9.65
N ALA A 23 -14.05 -4.68 10.12
CA ALA A 23 -13.59 -5.80 9.28
C ALA A 23 -14.62 -6.25 8.22
N LYS A 24 -15.88 -5.82 8.32
CA LYS A 24 -16.93 -6.18 7.33
C LYS A 24 -16.83 -5.44 5.99
N ARG A 25 -15.99 -4.41 5.85
CA ARG A 25 -15.84 -3.62 4.62
C ARG A 25 -14.54 -3.89 3.85
N VAL A 26 -13.59 -4.54 4.48
CA VAL A 26 -12.36 -4.99 3.81
C VAL A 26 -12.58 -6.46 3.44
N ASN A 27 -12.41 -6.81 2.19
CA ASN A 27 -12.52 -8.19 1.77
C ASN A 27 -11.53 -9.04 2.57
N PRO A 28 -11.95 -10.21 3.09
CA PRO A 28 -11.01 -11.12 3.74
C PRO A 28 -9.88 -11.44 2.77
N ILE A 29 -8.66 -11.55 3.30
CA ILE A 29 -7.48 -11.94 2.52
C ILE A 29 -7.81 -13.27 1.84
N PRO A 30 -7.76 -13.36 0.50
CA PRO A 30 -8.16 -14.57 -0.20
C PRO A 30 -7.26 -15.73 0.20
N ARG A 31 -7.85 -16.82 0.65
CA ARG A 31 -7.17 -18.11 0.76
C ARG A 31 -7.07 -18.70 -0.66
N ASN A 32 -5.99 -19.34 -1.00
CA ASN A 32 -5.49 -19.87 -2.28
C ASN A 32 -6.46 -20.38 -3.39
N ASN A 33 -7.76 -20.13 -3.29
CA ASN A 33 -8.77 -20.53 -4.27
C ASN A 33 -9.37 -19.37 -5.07
N ALA A 34 -8.74 -18.18 -5.06
CA ALA A 34 -9.24 -17.06 -5.84
C ALA A 34 -9.04 -17.29 -7.34
N PRO A 35 -10.09 -17.08 -8.19
CA PRO A 35 -9.94 -17.26 -9.62
C PRO A 35 -8.90 -16.26 -10.15
N ARG A 36 -7.91 -16.78 -10.83
CA ARG A 36 -6.85 -16.19 -11.66
C ARG A 36 -6.85 -14.66 -11.81
N ALA A 37 -6.78 -13.92 -10.71
CA ALA A 37 -6.27 -12.57 -10.79
C ALA A 37 -4.77 -12.69 -11.04
N ARG A 38 -4.28 -12.11 -12.11
CA ARG A 38 -2.89 -12.25 -12.52
C ARG A 38 -2.01 -11.08 -12.07
N VAL A 39 -2.62 -10.06 -11.47
CA VAL A 39 -1.91 -8.84 -11.04
C VAL A 39 -2.12 -8.64 -9.55
N TYR A 40 -1.02 -8.65 -8.82
CA TYR A 40 -0.99 -8.41 -7.38
C TYR A 40 0.01 -7.31 -7.04
N GLY A 41 -0.26 -6.58 -5.97
CA GLY A 41 0.61 -5.49 -5.53
C GLY A 41 0.30 -5.02 -4.14
N GLY A 42 0.89 -3.89 -3.76
CA GLY A 42 0.72 -3.29 -2.45
C GLY A 42 0.27 -1.84 -2.47
N ILE A 43 -0.59 -1.49 -1.54
CA ILE A 43 -0.84 -0.10 -1.14
C ILE A 43 -0.06 0.13 0.14
N LEU A 44 1.11 0.74 0.01
CA LEU A 44 1.93 1.15 1.14
C LEU A 44 1.51 2.57 1.53
N HIS A 45 1.19 2.78 2.81
CA HIS A 45 0.81 4.09 3.30
C HIS A 45 1.54 4.44 4.60
N SER A 46 1.86 5.72 4.78
CA SER A 46 2.39 6.21 6.05
C SER A 46 1.28 6.26 7.11
N ILE A 47 1.68 6.24 8.38
CA ILE A 47 0.78 6.44 9.50
C ILE A 47 0.88 7.91 9.91
N HIS A 48 -0.25 8.62 9.93
CA HIS A 48 -0.33 10.01 10.35
C HIS A 48 -1.69 10.32 10.97
N ALA A 49 -1.70 11.11 12.05
CA ALA A 49 -2.95 11.48 12.74
C ALA A 49 -3.90 12.31 11.87
N ASP A 50 -3.34 13.19 11.04
CA ASP A 50 -4.10 13.93 10.04
C ASP A 50 -4.20 13.11 8.74
N PRO A 51 -5.42 12.74 8.31
CA PRO A 51 -5.62 12.00 7.05
C PRO A 51 -5.08 12.70 5.81
N ALA A 52 -5.04 14.04 5.80
CA ALA A 52 -4.53 14.81 4.67
C ALA A 52 -3.02 14.65 4.50
N GLN A 53 -2.32 14.28 5.57
CA GLN A 53 -0.87 14.07 5.59
C GLN A 53 -0.46 12.60 5.36
N VAL A 54 -1.42 11.70 5.26
CA VAL A 54 -1.12 10.29 4.90
C VAL A 54 -0.52 10.26 3.49
N ARG A 55 0.65 9.64 3.39
CA ARG A 55 1.36 9.46 2.13
C ARG A 55 1.26 8.02 1.65
N TYR A 56 1.16 7.87 0.36
CA TYR A 56 1.10 6.60 -0.34
C TYR A 56 2.33 6.47 -1.22
N LEU A 57 2.93 5.29 -1.24
CA LEU A 57 4.05 5.02 -2.12
C LEU A 57 3.52 4.70 -3.52
N LEU A 58 3.94 5.49 -4.50
CA LEU A 58 3.70 5.26 -5.91
C LEU A 58 5.01 5.02 -6.65
N VAL A 59 4.93 4.30 -7.75
CA VAL A 59 6.02 4.04 -8.69
C VAL A 59 5.65 4.57 -10.06
N GLN A 60 6.61 5.10 -10.80
CA GLN A 60 6.43 5.60 -12.17
C GLN A 60 7.00 4.60 -13.17
N GLY A 61 6.14 4.03 -14.01
CA GLY A 61 6.56 3.11 -15.05
C GLY A 61 7.32 3.82 -16.18
N ARG A 62 8.47 3.27 -16.57
CA ARG A 62 9.37 3.85 -17.57
C ARG A 62 8.71 4.05 -18.94
N TYR A 63 7.94 3.07 -19.39
CA TYR A 63 7.32 3.10 -20.72
C TYR A 63 5.98 3.85 -20.75
N SER A 64 5.22 3.76 -19.66
CA SER A 64 3.89 4.40 -19.56
C SER A 64 3.97 5.84 -19.07
N GLU A 65 5.05 6.19 -18.37
CA GLU A 65 5.25 7.45 -17.64
C GLU A 65 4.15 7.71 -16.59
N LYS A 66 3.31 6.70 -16.32
CA LYS A 66 2.22 6.82 -15.37
C LYS A 66 2.60 6.32 -13.99
N TRP A 67 2.07 7.00 -12.99
CA TRP A 67 2.21 6.60 -11.60
C TRP A 67 1.18 5.53 -11.22
N SER A 68 1.64 4.49 -10.57
CA SER A 68 0.84 3.36 -10.11
C SER A 68 1.23 2.94 -8.69
N PHE A 69 0.37 2.14 -8.04
CA PHE A 69 0.83 1.34 -6.92
C PHE A 69 1.79 0.26 -7.41
N PRO A 70 2.83 -0.10 -6.62
CA PRO A 70 3.72 -1.21 -6.97
C PRO A 70 2.92 -2.49 -7.16
N LYS A 71 3.05 -3.14 -8.33
CA LYS A 71 2.31 -4.33 -8.73
C LYS A 71 2.84 -4.98 -9.98
N GLY A 72 2.64 -6.27 -10.12
CA GLY A 72 2.91 -6.97 -11.37
C GLY A 72 2.22 -8.32 -11.45
N HIS A 73 2.63 -9.11 -12.41
CA HIS A 73 2.01 -10.39 -12.71
C HIS A 73 2.57 -11.51 -11.84
N SER A 74 1.67 -12.39 -11.38
CA SER A 74 2.11 -13.61 -10.69
C SER A 74 2.74 -14.59 -11.66
N TYR A 75 3.79 -15.27 -11.21
CA TYR A 75 4.31 -16.46 -11.88
C TYR A 75 3.34 -17.64 -11.71
N GLU A 76 3.53 -18.68 -12.52
CA GLU A 76 2.72 -19.89 -12.41
C GLU A 76 2.95 -20.55 -11.04
N GLY A 77 1.86 -20.80 -10.31
CA GLY A 77 1.89 -21.37 -8.97
C GLY A 77 2.32 -20.42 -7.85
N GLU A 78 2.65 -19.15 -8.16
CA GLU A 78 3.01 -18.17 -7.15
C GLU A 78 1.81 -17.78 -6.28
N ASP A 79 2.02 -17.80 -4.96
CA ASP A 79 1.00 -17.33 -4.00
C ASP A 79 0.75 -15.83 -4.16
N PRO A 80 -0.51 -15.37 -4.09
CA PRO A 80 -0.88 -13.96 -4.27
C PRO A 80 -0.13 -12.96 -3.39
N LEU A 81 0.05 -13.24 -2.10
CA LEU A 81 0.78 -12.37 -1.18
C LEU A 81 2.28 -12.37 -1.46
N THR A 82 2.83 -13.53 -1.82
CA THR A 82 4.22 -13.67 -2.24
C THR A 82 4.49 -12.84 -3.49
N CYS A 83 3.61 -12.92 -4.50
CA CYS A 83 3.68 -12.07 -5.69
C CYS A 83 3.69 -10.58 -5.31
N ALA A 84 2.73 -10.14 -4.50
CA ALA A 84 2.64 -8.73 -4.10
C ALA A 84 3.91 -8.26 -3.37
N ARG A 85 4.49 -9.09 -2.48
CA ARG A 85 5.73 -8.77 -1.77
C ARG A 85 6.93 -8.69 -2.71
N ARG A 86 7.02 -9.61 -3.68
CA ARG A 86 8.07 -9.59 -4.70
C ARG A 86 8.01 -8.31 -5.52
N GLU A 87 6.85 -7.98 -6.06
CA GLU A 87 6.64 -6.76 -6.86
C GLU A 87 6.96 -5.48 -6.07
N ILE A 88 6.53 -5.41 -4.80
CA ILE A 88 6.92 -4.29 -3.92
C ILE A 88 8.44 -4.21 -3.79
N ALA A 89 9.12 -5.34 -3.58
CA ALA A 89 10.57 -5.37 -3.42
C ALA A 89 11.31 -4.96 -4.71
N GLU A 90 10.85 -5.43 -5.87
CA GLU A 90 11.43 -5.12 -7.18
C GLU A 90 11.22 -3.64 -7.54
N GLU A 91 10.02 -3.11 -7.37
CA GLU A 91 9.65 -1.77 -7.80
C GLU A 91 9.97 -0.66 -6.77
N THR A 92 10.17 -1.00 -5.50
CA THR A 92 10.44 0.00 -4.45
C THR A 92 11.75 -0.20 -3.68
N GLY A 93 12.40 -1.35 -3.83
CA GLY A 93 13.58 -1.75 -3.07
C GLY A 93 13.30 -2.22 -1.64
N LYS A 94 12.02 -2.26 -1.22
CA LYS A 94 11.62 -2.58 0.16
C LYS A 94 11.06 -3.99 0.30
N ASP A 95 11.73 -4.83 1.08
CA ASP A 95 11.19 -6.13 1.46
C ASP A 95 10.11 -5.96 2.54
N MET A 96 8.87 -6.37 2.22
CA MET A 96 7.73 -6.31 3.13
C MET A 96 7.61 -7.63 3.90
N ILE A 97 8.13 -7.64 5.13
CA ILE A 97 8.08 -8.82 6.02
C ILE A 97 6.81 -8.85 6.90
N GLN A 98 6.21 -7.67 7.16
CA GLN A 98 5.00 -7.56 7.95
C GLN A 98 3.78 -8.10 7.22
N ASP A 99 2.78 -8.53 7.97
CA ASP A 99 1.51 -8.93 7.38
C ASP A 99 0.68 -7.71 6.93
N PRO A 100 -0.06 -7.85 5.81
CA PRO A 100 -0.97 -6.80 5.38
C PRO A 100 -2.15 -6.68 6.34
N VAL A 101 -2.61 -5.46 6.55
CA VAL A 101 -3.79 -5.18 7.39
C VAL A 101 -5.10 -5.28 6.62
N GLY A 102 -5.05 -5.39 5.30
CA GLY A 102 -6.23 -5.50 4.47
C GLY A 102 -5.92 -5.89 3.03
N TYR A 103 -6.98 -6.08 2.27
CA TYR A 103 -6.94 -6.45 0.86
C TYR A 103 -8.05 -5.72 0.11
N ILE A 104 -7.73 -5.14 -1.03
CA ILE A 104 -8.69 -4.44 -1.88
C ILE A 104 -8.45 -4.76 -3.36
N ARG A 105 -9.54 -4.93 -4.10
CA ARG A 105 -9.49 -5.02 -5.56
C ARG A 105 -9.81 -3.66 -6.18
N ILE A 106 -8.93 -3.18 -7.06
CA ILE A 106 -9.11 -1.94 -7.80
C ILE A 106 -8.92 -2.27 -9.29
N GLY A 107 -9.99 -2.17 -10.07
CA GLY A 107 -9.94 -2.55 -11.47
C GLY A 107 -9.57 -4.01 -11.66
N TYR A 108 -8.45 -4.27 -12.33
CA TYR A 108 -7.92 -5.62 -12.55
C TYR A 108 -6.82 -6.00 -11.55
N GLY A 109 -6.34 -5.04 -10.75
CA GLY A 109 -5.30 -5.25 -9.75
C GLY A 109 -5.88 -5.66 -8.39
N ASN A 110 -5.13 -6.48 -7.68
CA ASN A 110 -5.41 -6.94 -6.32
C ASN A 110 -4.31 -6.43 -5.42
N TYR A 111 -4.68 -5.67 -4.41
CA TYR A 111 -3.72 -4.94 -3.58
C TYR A 111 -3.85 -5.33 -2.12
N TYR A 112 -2.72 -5.69 -1.53
CA TYR A 112 -2.58 -5.83 -0.09
C TYR A 112 -2.22 -4.47 0.53
N VAL A 113 -2.80 -4.13 1.68
CA VAL A 113 -2.59 -2.84 2.34
C VAL A 113 -1.57 -3.00 3.44
N PHE A 114 -0.49 -2.20 3.37
CA PHE A 114 0.63 -2.25 4.31
C PHE A 114 0.83 -0.89 4.98
N PRO A 115 0.62 -0.78 6.32
CA PRO A 115 0.96 0.42 7.07
C PRO A 115 2.47 0.50 7.26
N CYS A 116 3.07 1.65 6.98
CA CYS A 116 4.48 1.91 7.16
C CYS A 116 4.69 2.91 8.30
N HIS A 117 5.19 2.43 9.44
CA HIS A 117 5.50 3.27 10.59
C HIS A 117 6.62 4.28 10.32
N THR A 118 7.51 3.94 9.39
CA THR A 118 8.58 4.81 8.94
C THR A 118 8.60 4.82 7.42
N MET A 119 8.57 6.01 6.82
CA MET A 119 8.78 6.16 5.39
C MET A 119 10.26 5.89 5.09
N PHE A 120 10.52 4.98 4.18
CA PHE A 120 11.86 4.70 3.66
C PHE A 120 12.11 5.48 2.38
N VAL A 121 13.37 5.65 2.01
CA VAL A 121 13.74 6.19 0.69
C VAL A 121 13.60 5.06 -0.33
N PRO A 122 12.70 5.19 -1.32
CA PRO A 122 12.54 4.15 -2.33
C PRO A 122 13.80 4.02 -3.19
N ALA A 123 14.19 2.80 -3.49
CA ALA A 123 15.32 2.46 -4.35
C ALA A 123 14.93 1.28 -5.25
N PRO A 124 14.19 1.50 -6.35
CA PRO A 124 13.76 0.45 -7.24
C PRO A 124 14.91 -0.47 -7.67
N ARG A 125 14.71 -1.78 -7.56
CA ARG A 125 15.67 -2.79 -8.03
C ARG A 125 15.51 -3.03 -9.53
N ASP A 126 14.26 -3.00 -10.01
CA ASP A 126 13.95 -3.07 -11.43
C ASP A 126 13.94 -1.68 -12.08
N THR A 127 15.14 -1.20 -12.41
CA THR A 127 15.31 0.08 -13.12
C THR A 127 14.98 -0.01 -14.62
N GLY A 128 14.75 -1.21 -15.15
CA GLY A 128 14.27 -1.44 -16.51
C GLY A 128 12.80 -1.04 -16.68
N GLU A 129 11.97 -1.33 -15.67
CA GLU A 129 10.54 -1.04 -15.70
C GLU A 129 10.17 0.23 -14.93
N ILE A 130 10.87 0.55 -13.83
CA ILE A 130 10.55 1.67 -12.95
C ILE A 130 11.56 2.81 -13.14
N MET A 131 11.03 4.02 -13.36
CA MET A 131 11.80 5.24 -13.52
C MET A 131 11.95 6.02 -12.21
N ALA A 132 10.90 6.04 -11.39
CA ALA A 132 10.87 6.75 -10.11
C ALA A 132 9.93 6.07 -9.12
N ALA A 133 10.15 6.30 -7.82
CA ALA A 133 9.25 5.89 -6.75
C ALA A 133 9.20 6.98 -5.69
N GLU A 134 8.01 7.40 -5.28
CA GLU A 134 7.82 8.53 -4.37
C GLU A 134 6.66 8.34 -3.42
N TRP A 135 6.80 8.93 -2.23
CA TRP A 135 5.74 9.05 -1.25
C TRP A 135 4.94 10.32 -1.49
N VAL A 136 3.67 10.17 -1.87
CA VAL A 136 2.78 11.28 -2.22
C VAL A 136 1.51 11.29 -1.38
N THR A 137 1.00 12.47 -1.06
CA THR A 137 -0.31 12.64 -0.45
C THR A 137 -1.42 12.49 -1.51
N LEU A 138 -2.67 12.36 -1.07
CA LEU A 138 -3.81 12.34 -1.98
C LEU A 138 -3.96 13.64 -2.78
N SER A 139 -3.55 14.78 -2.22
CA SER A 139 -3.55 16.07 -2.91
C SER A 139 -2.50 16.09 -4.02
N GLU A 140 -1.28 15.67 -3.72
CA GLU A 140 -0.17 15.58 -4.68
C GLU A 140 -0.50 14.62 -5.84
N MET A 141 -1.18 13.51 -5.56
CA MET A 141 -1.65 12.59 -6.62
C MET A 141 -2.51 13.27 -7.70
N GLY A 142 -3.25 14.32 -7.33
CA GLY A 142 -4.11 15.06 -8.26
C GLY A 142 -3.34 15.76 -9.39
N HIS A 143 -2.05 15.97 -9.23
CA HIS A 143 -1.16 16.62 -10.20
C HIS A 143 -0.31 15.64 -11.01
N LEU A 144 -0.44 14.34 -10.75
CA LEU A 144 0.34 13.29 -11.41
C LEU A 144 -0.44 12.65 -12.56
N SER A 145 0.30 12.17 -13.58
CA SER A 145 -0.27 11.30 -14.61
C SER A 145 -0.46 9.89 -14.02
N LEU A 146 -1.69 9.58 -13.60
CA LEU A 146 -2.01 8.35 -12.89
C LEU A 146 -2.42 7.23 -13.84
N ASN A 147 -2.11 5.98 -13.47
CA ASN A 147 -2.73 4.84 -14.10
C ASN A 147 -4.20 4.70 -13.67
N VAL A 148 -4.91 3.78 -14.33
CA VAL A 148 -6.36 3.55 -14.08
C VAL A 148 -6.64 3.15 -12.63
N ASP A 149 -5.77 2.36 -12.00
CA ASP A 149 -6.02 1.85 -10.65
C ASP A 149 -5.89 2.95 -9.61
N VAL A 150 -4.83 3.78 -9.67
CA VAL A 150 -4.68 4.93 -8.76
C VAL A 150 -5.77 5.97 -9.01
N SER A 151 -6.13 6.22 -10.28
CA SER A 151 -7.25 7.12 -10.62
C SER A 151 -8.58 6.63 -10.03
N ARG A 152 -8.81 5.30 -10.01
CA ARG A 152 -9.99 4.72 -9.37
C ARG A 152 -9.91 4.75 -7.84
N PHE A 153 -8.71 4.58 -7.29
CA PHE A 153 -8.47 4.70 -5.84
C PHE A 153 -8.85 6.08 -5.32
N GLN A 154 -8.51 7.14 -6.04
CA GLN A 154 -8.88 8.52 -5.68
C GLN A 154 -10.40 8.76 -5.63
N LYS A 155 -11.21 7.93 -6.29
CA LYS A 155 -12.67 8.04 -6.20
C LYS A 155 -13.10 7.70 -4.77
N LYS A 156 -14.05 8.50 -4.25
CA LYS A 156 -14.50 8.55 -2.85
C LYS A 156 -14.67 7.18 -2.17
N ARG A 157 -15.16 6.17 -2.89
CA ARG A 157 -15.47 4.85 -2.31
C ARG A 157 -14.23 4.00 -1.98
N SER A 158 -13.27 3.93 -2.90
CA SER A 158 -12.04 3.14 -2.69
C SER A 158 -11.12 3.80 -1.67
N LYS A 159 -11.03 5.13 -1.73
CA LYS A 159 -10.32 5.95 -0.75
C LYS A 159 -10.85 5.75 0.66
N GLN A 160 -12.18 5.76 0.85
CA GLN A 160 -12.78 5.58 2.17
C GLN A 160 -12.48 4.20 2.76
N LEU A 161 -12.51 3.14 1.94
CA LEU A 161 -12.17 1.79 2.40
C LEU A 161 -10.74 1.67 2.94
N VAL A 162 -9.77 2.29 2.26
CA VAL A 162 -8.37 2.28 2.73
C VAL A 162 -8.21 3.15 3.96
N MET A 163 -8.87 4.31 4.00
CA MET A 163 -8.86 5.18 5.18
C MET A 163 -9.48 4.49 6.41
N ASP A 164 -10.58 3.76 6.25
CA ASP A 164 -11.20 2.98 7.33
C ASP A 164 -10.21 1.95 7.90
N VAL A 165 -9.40 1.31 7.03
CA VAL A 165 -8.34 0.37 7.47
C VAL A 165 -7.21 1.11 8.18
N VAL A 166 -6.74 2.22 7.62
CA VAL A 166 -5.68 3.07 8.22
C VAL A 166 -6.08 3.51 9.62
N PHE A 167 -7.31 3.99 9.80
CA PHE A 167 -7.79 4.47 11.11
C PHE A 167 -8.02 3.34 12.11
N ALA A 168 -8.55 2.19 11.67
CA ALA A 168 -8.69 1.03 12.53
C ALA A 168 -7.34 0.56 13.11
N CYS A 169 -6.25 0.66 12.33
CA CYS A 169 -4.89 0.32 12.78
C CYS A 169 -4.27 1.37 13.71
N GLN A 170 -4.80 2.59 13.76
CA GLN A 170 -4.27 3.66 14.62
C GLN A 170 -4.88 3.68 16.02
N GLY A 171 -5.87 2.83 16.31
CA GLY A 171 -6.46 2.71 17.65
C GLY A 171 -7.28 3.94 18.09
N TYR A 172 -7.80 4.72 17.16
CA TYR A 172 -8.77 5.76 17.45
C TYR A 172 -10.17 5.15 17.61
N GLY A 173 -10.46 4.74 18.81
CA GLY A 173 -11.78 4.45 19.33
C GLY A 173 -12.11 5.50 20.39
#